data_a29316ffa2ef878fe7da47b4184be7ad
#
_entry.id   a29316ffa2ef878fe7da47b4184be7ad
#
_cell.length_a   1.000
_cell.length_b   1.000
_cell.length_c   1.000
_cell.angle_alpha   90.00
_cell.angle_beta   90.00
_cell.angle_gamma   90.00
#
_symmetry.space_group_name_H-M   'P 1'
#
loop_
_entity.id
_entity.type
_entity.pdbx_description
1 polymer ?
#
loop_
_entity_poly.entity_id
_entity_poly.type
_entity_poly.pdbx_seq_one_letter_code
_entity_poly.pdbx_strand_id
1 'polypeptide(L)'
;EIGRKVQIISNKLIANIKKTNAPIVVGLDPMLSYIPEHIQKKAFAEYGETLEGAAEAIWQYNKGIVDAVADLIPAVKPQIAMYEQFGLPGLNAFVKTVNYCKEKGLVVIGDIKRGDIGSTSEAYAAGHLGKVAVGSNAYYPFGEDFATVNPYLRSDGVKPFIKVCKEEQKGIFILVKTSNPSSGEFQARLIDGSPLYEYVGEQ
;
A
#
# COMPACT_ATOMS: atom_id res chain seq x y z
N GLU A 1 23.78 -12.99 24.42
CA GLU A 1 22.97 -12.73 23.21
C GLU A 1 22.58 -11.26 23.19
N ILE A 2 23.29 -10.49 22.39
CA ILE A 2 23.10 -9.04 22.27
C ILE A 2 21.83 -8.85 21.45
N GLY A 3 20.79 -8.26 22.07
CA GLY A 3 19.48 -8.02 21.48
C GLY A 3 19.57 -7.36 20.12
N ARG A 4 19.10 -8.03 19.07
CA ARG A 4 18.73 -7.38 17.80
C ARG A 4 17.74 -6.28 18.16
N LYS A 5 18.13 -5.02 18.01
CA LYS A 5 17.20 -3.90 18.06
C LYS A 5 16.11 -4.18 17.03
N VAL A 6 14.90 -4.42 17.50
CA VAL A 6 13.70 -4.57 16.69
C VAL A 6 13.58 -3.30 15.85
N GLN A 7 13.83 -3.41 14.55
CA GLN A 7 13.76 -2.27 13.66
C GLN A 7 12.30 -2.06 13.26
N ILE A 8 11.58 -1.26 14.02
CA ILE A 8 10.20 -0.87 13.71
C ILE A 8 10.21 -0.22 12.31
N ILE A 9 9.24 -0.56 11.46
CA ILE A 9 9.16 -0.08 10.07
C ILE A 9 9.22 1.46 9.96
N SER A 10 8.67 2.18 10.93
CA SER A 10 8.79 3.64 11.01
C SER A 10 10.25 4.12 11.11
N ASN A 11 11.12 3.36 11.78
CA ASN A 11 12.54 3.69 11.84
C ASN A 11 13.21 3.53 10.47
N LYS A 12 12.81 2.50 9.68
CA LYS A 12 13.28 2.35 8.28
C LYS A 12 12.84 3.54 7.44
N LEU A 13 11.57 3.95 7.55
CA LEU A 13 11.06 5.12 6.84
C LEU A 13 11.83 6.40 7.20
N ILE A 14 12.03 6.66 8.50
CA ILE A 14 12.79 7.81 8.98
C ILE A 14 14.25 7.76 8.50
N ALA A 15 14.89 6.59 8.52
CA ALA A 15 16.24 6.42 8.03
C ALA A 15 16.34 6.73 6.52
N ASN A 16 15.36 6.25 5.73
CA ASN A 16 15.28 6.54 4.31
C ASN A 16 15.07 8.04 4.05
N ILE A 17 14.16 8.72 4.79
CA ILE A 17 13.95 10.17 4.71
C ILE A 17 15.26 10.94 4.98
N LYS A 18 15.99 10.56 6.04
CA LYS A 18 17.27 11.18 6.36
C LYS A 18 18.32 10.95 5.28
N LYS A 19 18.38 9.73 4.72
CA LYS A 19 19.33 9.37 3.66
C LYS A 19 19.09 10.16 2.37
N THR A 20 17.81 10.30 1.98
CA THR A 20 17.44 11.00 0.73
C THR A 20 17.28 12.52 0.93
N ASN A 21 17.24 12.99 2.18
CA ASN A 21 16.88 14.36 2.53
C ASN A 21 15.55 14.82 1.90
N ALA A 22 14.62 13.88 1.71
CA ALA A 22 13.35 14.10 1.02
C ALA A 22 12.20 13.41 1.79
N PRO A 23 11.34 14.15 2.53
CA PRO A 23 10.19 13.59 3.22
C PRO A 23 8.98 13.46 2.28
N ILE A 24 9.16 12.74 1.18
CA ILE A 24 8.15 12.58 0.12
C ILE A 24 7.84 11.12 -0.16
N VAL A 25 6.71 10.87 -0.80
CA VAL A 25 6.31 9.56 -1.33
C VAL A 25 5.86 9.72 -2.78
N VAL A 26 6.27 8.78 -3.64
CA VAL A 26 5.79 8.72 -5.02
C VAL A 26 4.60 7.76 -5.09
N GLY A 27 3.45 8.26 -5.57
CA GLY A 27 2.28 7.43 -5.89
C GLY A 27 2.53 6.61 -7.14
N LEU A 28 2.19 5.31 -7.08
CA LEU A 28 2.17 4.42 -8.22
C LEU A 28 0.72 4.06 -8.54
N ASP A 29 0.05 4.98 -9.20
CA ASP A 29 -1.37 4.94 -9.55
C ASP A 29 -1.52 4.83 -11.09
N PRO A 30 -1.08 3.70 -11.71
CA PRO A 30 -0.95 3.60 -13.16
C PRO A 30 -2.32 3.49 -13.83
N MET A 31 -2.64 4.47 -14.67
CA MET A 31 -3.71 4.36 -15.66
C MET A 31 -3.09 4.06 -17.02
N LEU A 32 -3.73 3.23 -17.85
CA LEU A 32 -3.22 2.93 -19.19
C LEU A 32 -2.98 4.21 -20.03
N SER A 33 -3.84 5.21 -19.89
CA SER A 33 -3.69 6.51 -20.55
C SER A 33 -2.44 7.31 -20.15
N TYR A 34 -1.81 6.98 -19.03
CA TYR A 34 -0.57 7.62 -18.56
C TYR A 34 0.68 6.88 -19.05
N ILE A 35 0.51 5.62 -19.48
CA ILE A 35 1.64 4.80 -19.90
C ILE A 35 2.07 5.21 -21.31
N PRO A 36 3.35 5.54 -21.54
CA PRO A 36 3.85 5.90 -22.86
C PRO A 36 3.56 4.82 -23.91
N GLU A 37 3.16 5.27 -25.10
CA GLU A 37 2.71 4.38 -26.19
C GLU A 37 3.73 3.28 -26.55
N HIS A 38 5.03 3.59 -26.50
CA HIS A 38 6.07 2.59 -26.80
C HIS A 38 6.11 1.43 -25.79
N ILE A 39 5.76 1.70 -24.50
CA ILE A 39 5.66 0.65 -23.46
C ILE A 39 4.42 -0.19 -23.74
N GLN A 40 3.27 0.45 -24.02
CA GLN A 40 2.03 -0.26 -24.33
C GLN A 40 2.20 -1.14 -25.60
N LYS A 41 2.74 -0.61 -26.67
CA LYS A 41 2.99 -1.35 -27.93
C LYS A 41 3.87 -2.57 -27.69
N LYS A 42 4.92 -2.44 -26.89
CA LYS A 42 5.81 -3.56 -26.55
C LYS A 42 5.07 -4.65 -25.78
N ALA A 43 4.31 -4.29 -24.75
CA ALA A 43 3.55 -5.22 -23.94
C ALA A 43 2.46 -5.92 -24.76
N PHE A 44 1.74 -5.16 -25.59
CA PHE A 44 0.68 -5.71 -26.46
C PHE A 44 1.20 -6.57 -27.60
N ALA A 45 2.41 -6.34 -28.09
CA ALA A 45 3.05 -7.22 -29.06
C ALA A 45 3.38 -8.60 -28.49
N GLU A 46 3.65 -8.68 -27.19
CA GLU A 46 3.99 -9.94 -26.50
C GLU A 46 2.76 -10.66 -25.93
N TYR A 47 1.84 -9.91 -25.32
CA TYR A 47 0.69 -10.46 -24.58
C TYR A 47 -0.67 -10.15 -25.22
N GLY A 48 -0.69 -9.43 -26.35
CA GLY A 48 -1.92 -8.96 -26.99
C GLY A 48 -2.56 -7.77 -26.27
N GLU A 49 -3.65 -7.25 -26.86
CA GLU A 49 -4.52 -6.25 -26.21
C GLU A 49 -5.48 -6.95 -25.22
N THR A 50 -4.91 -7.48 -24.14
CA THR A 50 -5.58 -8.29 -23.12
C THR A 50 -5.34 -7.69 -21.72
N LEU A 51 -5.94 -8.27 -20.68
CA LEU A 51 -5.66 -7.88 -19.29
C LEU A 51 -4.20 -8.18 -18.92
N GLU A 52 -3.60 -9.23 -19.47
CA GLU A 52 -2.18 -9.58 -19.30
C GLU A 52 -1.28 -8.52 -19.95
N GLY A 53 -1.60 -8.10 -21.17
CA GLY A 53 -0.87 -7.04 -21.88
C GLY A 53 -0.95 -5.71 -21.13
N ALA A 54 -2.13 -5.35 -20.61
CA ALA A 54 -2.30 -4.17 -19.78
C ALA A 54 -1.48 -4.25 -18.47
N ALA A 55 -1.51 -5.39 -17.79
CA ALA A 55 -0.75 -5.61 -16.56
C ALA A 55 0.76 -5.56 -16.79
N GLU A 56 1.26 -6.11 -17.91
CA GLU A 56 2.67 -6.01 -18.28
C GLU A 56 3.08 -4.56 -18.58
N ALA A 57 2.24 -3.80 -19.30
CA ALA A 57 2.50 -2.38 -19.55
C ALA A 57 2.58 -1.59 -18.24
N ILE A 58 1.68 -1.83 -17.30
CA ILE A 58 1.69 -1.25 -15.95
C ILE A 58 2.98 -1.59 -15.21
N TRP A 59 3.36 -2.86 -15.22
CA TRP A 59 4.58 -3.32 -14.56
C TRP A 59 5.82 -2.62 -15.13
N GLN A 60 5.98 -2.56 -16.45
CA GLN A 60 7.13 -1.92 -17.09
C GLN A 60 7.18 -0.43 -16.81
N TYR A 61 6.03 0.24 -16.80
CA TYR A 61 5.92 1.64 -16.45
C TYR A 61 6.35 1.93 -15.01
N ASN A 62 5.81 1.18 -14.06
CA ASN A 62 6.19 1.29 -12.64
C ASN A 62 7.67 1.02 -12.43
N LYS A 63 8.19 -0.03 -13.08
CA LYS A 63 9.62 -0.36 -13.02
C LYS A 63 10.48 0.80 -13.49
N GLY A 64 10.12 1.42 -14.61
CA GLY A 64 10.82 2.61 -15.13
C GLY A 64 10.80 3.78 -14.17
N ILE A 65 9.64 4.06 -13.54
CA ILE A 65 9.53 5.12 -12.52
C ILE A 65 10.44 4.79 -11.32
N VAL A 66 10.35 3.58 -10.80
CA VAL A 66 11.15 3.17 -9.62
C VAL A 66 12.64 3.24 -9.93
N ASP A 67 13.08 2.78 -11.09
CA ASP A 67 14.49 2.89 -11.51
C ASP A 67 14.98 4.35 -11.58
N ALA A 68 14.11 5.27 -11.95
CA ALA A 68 14.44 6.70 -12.07
C ALA A 68 14.50 7.44 -10.72
N VAL A 69 13.76 6.95 -9.68
CA VAL A 69 13.59 7.73 -8.45
C VAL A 69 14.04 7.03 -7.17
N ALA A 70 14.43 5.76 -7.21
CA ALA A 70 14.69 4.95 -6.02
C ALA A 70 15.80 5.49 -5.10
N ASP A 71 16.76 6.22 -5.64
CA ASP A 71 17.83 6.89 -4.89
C ASP A 71 17.43 8.28 -4.37
N LEU A 72 16.30 8.84 -4.83
CA LEU A 72 15.84 10.18 -4.53
C LEU A 72 14.72 10.22 -3.47
N ILE A 73 14.03 9.10 -3.25
CA ILE A 73 12.82 9.04 -2.41
C ILE A 73 12.92 7.96 -1.33
N PRO A 74 12.25 8.12 -0.18
CA PRO A 74 12.23 7.12 0.89
C PRO A 74 11.20 6.03 0.70
N ALA A 75 10.10 6.30 -0.02
CA ALA A 75 8.93 5.44 -0.09
C ALA A 75 8.12 5.61 -1.38
N VAL A 76 7.37 4.57 -1.69
CA VAL A 76 6.33 4.57 -2.75
C VAL A 76 4.97 4.17 -2.18
N LYS A 77 3.90 4.57 -2.86
CA LYS A 77 2.54 4.26 -2.46
C LYS A 77 1.71 3.77 -3.67
N PRO A 78 1.75 2.45 -3.97
CA PRO A 78 0.90 1.89 -5.02
C PRO A 78 -0.56 1.84 -4.56
N GLN A 79 -1.47 2.36 -5.42
CA GLN A 79 -2.92 2.33 -5.23
C GLN A 79 -3.49 1.05 -5.83
N ILE A 80 -3.97 0.14 -4.98
CA ILE A 80 -4.39 -1.20 -5.41
C ILE A 80 -5.53 -1.20 -6.43
N ALA A 81 -6.45 -0.24 -6.37
CA ALA A 81 -7.57 -0.15 -7.30
C ALA A 81 -7.13 -0.05 -8.77
N MET A 82 -5.98 0.61 -9.02
CA MET A 82 -5.41 0.74 -10.36
C MET A 82 -4.90 -0.58 -10.94
N TYR A 83 -4.73 -1.58 -10.10
CA TYR A 83 -4.32 -2.94 -10.45
C TYR A 83 -5.51 -3.89 -10.41
N GLU A 84 -6.37 -3.81 -9.39
CA GLU A 84 -7.57 -4.64 -9.26
C GLU A 84 -8.51 -4.55 -10.47
N GLN A 85 -8.61 -3.38 -11.11
CA GLN A 85 -9.42 -3.21 -12.32
C GLN A 85 -9.03 -4.13 -13.49
N PHE A 86 -7.80 -4.68 -13.48
CA PHE A 86 -7.30 -5.64 -14.46
C PHE A 86 -7.31 -7.09 -13.94
N GLY A 87 -8.05 -7.38 -12.85
CA GLY A 87 -8.20 -8.70 -12.26
C GLY A 87 -6.89 -9.32 -11.79
N LEU A 88 -6.75 -10.63 -11.94
CA LEU A 88 -5.56 -11.36 -11.48
C LEU A 88 -4.26 -10.90 -12.15
N PRO A 89 -4.20 -10.64 -13.46
CA PRO A 89 -3.00 -10.09 -14.08
C PRO A 89 -2.57 -8.76 -13.45
N GLY A 90 -3.52 -7.87 -13.15
CA GLY A 90 -3.26 -6.61 -12.47
C GLY A 90 -2.73 -6.81 -11.05
N LEU A 91 -3.32 -7.71 -10.27
CA LEU A 91 -2.81 -8.04 -8.92
C LEU A 91 -1.40 -8.66 -8.97
N ASN A 92 -1.09 -9.45 -9.99
CA ASN A 92 0.28 -9.93 -10.21
C ASN A 92 1.25 -8.78 -10.48
N ALA A 93 0.85 -7.77 -11.26
CA ALA A 93 1.66 -6.57 -11.48
C ALA A 93 1.84 -5.77 -10.18
N PHE A 94 0.82 -5.70 -9.32
CA PHE A 94 0.93 -5.10 -7.99
C PHE A 94 2.00 -5.79 -7.15
N VAL A 95 1.94 -7.12 -7.03
CA VAL A 95 2.92 -7.90 -6.26
C VAL A 95 4.34 -7.74 -6.82
N LYS A 96 4.51 -7.80 -8.15
CA LYS A 96 5.80 -7.53 -8.81
C LYS A 96 6.33 -6.14 -8.44
N THR A 97 5.46 -5.12 -8.48
CA THR A 97 5.81 -3.73 -8.13
C THR A 97 6.25 -3.60 -6.67
N VAL A 98 5.48 -4.19 -5.73
CA VAL A 98 5.83 -4.18 -4.30
C VAL A 98 7.20 -4.80 -4.06
N ASN A 99 7.43 -5.99 -4.60
CA ASN A 99 8.70 -6.71 -4.42
C ASN A 99 9.87 -5.92 -5.00
N TYR A 100 9.73 -5.39 -6.20
CA TYR A 100 10.78 -4.59 -6.85
C TYR A 100 11.13 -3.32 -6.05
N CYS A 101 10.13 -2.60 -5.55
CA CYS A 101 10.37 -1.44 -4.70
C CYS A 101 11.15 -1.82 -3.43
N LYS A 102 10.82 -2.96 -2.82
CA LYS A 102 11.53 -3.47 -1.63
C LYS A 102 12.98 -3.88 -1.95
N GLU A 103 13.23 -4.51 -3.11
CA GLU A 103 14.58 -4.83 -3.60
C GLU A 103 15.43 -3.57 -3.78
N LYS A 104 14.82 -2.46 -4.20
CA LYS A 104 15.46 -1.13 -4.29
C LYS A 104 15.65 -0.43 -2.94
N GLY A 105 15.20 -1.05 -1.84
CA GLY A 105 15.33 -0.50 -0.48
C GLY A 105 14.25 0.50 -0.09
N LEU A 106 13.26 0.74 -0.95
CA LEU A 106 12.14 1.64 -0.67
C LEU A 106 11.20 1.06 0.39
N VAL A 107 10.54 1.93 1.13
CA VAL A 107 9.39 1.58 1.95
C VAL A 107 8.16 1.57 1.05
N VAL A 108 7.30 0.54 1.18
CA VAL A 108 6.09 0.40 0.38
C VAL A 108 4.86 0.62 1.24
N ILE A 109 4.05 1.61 0.88
CA ILE A 109 2.77 1.92 1.51
C ILE A 109 1.66 1.42 0.59
N GLY A 110 1.02 0.30 0.92
CA GLY A 110 -0.15 -0.18 0.18
C GLY A 110 -1.34 0.75 0.41
N ASP A 111 -1.74 1.48 -0.65
CA ASP A 111 -2.94 2.31 -0.58
C ASP A 111 -4.16 1.46 -0.91
N ILE A 112 -4.62 0.72 0.11
CA ILE A 112 -5.64 -0.34 -0.01
C ILE A 112 -6.97 0.05 0.60
N LYS A 113 -6.98 0.94 1.58
CA LYS A 113 -8.17 1.46 2.30
C LYS A 113 -9.13 0.35 2.76
N ARG A 114 -8.58 -0.78 3.24
CA ARG A 114 -9.39 -1.90 3.74
C ARG A 114 -9.97 -1.59 5.12
N GLY A 115 -11.14 -2.18 5.38
CA GLY A 115 -11.81 -2.13 6.67
C GLY A 115 -12.95 -3.11 6.68
N ASP A 116 -12.96 -3.98 7.71
CA ASP A 116 -14.00 -4.96 7.97
C ASP A 116 -13.95 -5.34 9.45
N ILE A 117 -14.73 -6.30 9.91
CA ILE A 117 -14.76 -6.76 11.30
C ILE A 117 -14.14 -8.14 11.46
N GLY A 118 -13.66 -8.44 12.69
CA GLY A 118 -13.26 -9.78 13.14
C GLY A 118 -12.33 -10.49 12.16
N SER A 119 -12.68 -11.72 11.82
CA SER A 119 -11.88 -12.60 10.97
C SER A 119 -11.65 -12.06 9.54
N THR A 120 -12.59 -11.30 9.00
CA THR A 120 -12.42 -10.66 7.69
C THR A 120 -11.32 -9.61 7.74
N SER A 121 -11.31 -8.78 8.78
CA SER A 121 -10.22 -7.80 8.99
C SER A 121 -8.87 -8.49 9.24
N GLU A 122 -8.85 -9.62 9.96
CA GLU A 122 -7.65 -10.45 10.14
C GLU A 122 -7.11 -10.97 8.80
N ALA A 123 -8.00 -11.43 7.90
CA ALA A 123 -7.62 -11.90 6.58
C ALA A 123 -6.98 -10.79 5.73
N TYR A 124 -7.55 -9.58 5.73
CA TYR A 124 -6.94 -8.41 5.07
C TYR A 124 -5.57 -8.07 5.66
N ALA A 125 -5.46 -8.03 6.99
CA ALA A 125 -4.20 -7.71 7.66
C ALA A 125 -3.11 -8.75 7.36
N ALA A 126 -3.45 -10.05 7.41
CA ALA A 126 -2.53 -11.13 7.08
C ALA A 126 -2.09 -11.09 5.62
N GLY A 127 -3.02 -10.85 4.67
CA GLY A 127 -2.73 -10.79 3.25
C GLY A 127 -1.81 -9.64 2.87
N HIS A 128 -2.01 -8.46 3.42
CA HIS A 128 -1.26 -7.25 3.05
C HIS A 128 0.02 -7.08 3.87
N LEU A 129 -0.05 -7.19 5.18
CA LEU A 129 1.06 -6.87 6.08
C LEU A 129 1.70 -8.09 6.75
N GLY A 130 0.96 -9.17 6.87
CA GLY A 130 1.36 -10.35 7.62
C GLY A 130 1.76 -11.51 6.75
N LYS A 131 1.61 -12.69 7.32
CA LYS A 131 1.86 -13.97 6.65
C LYS A 131 0.68 -14.91 6.81
N VAL A 132 0.52 -15.77 5.83
CA VAL A 132 -0.51 -16.82 5.78
C VAL A 132 0.17 -18.17 5.89
N ALA A 133 -0.27 -18.98 6.86
CA ALA A 133 0.20 -20.35 7.02
C ALA A 133 -0.53 -21.29 6.05
N VAL A 134 0.22 -22.10 5.31
CA VAL A 134 -0.30 -23.15 4.43
C VAL A 134 0.48 -24.43 4.73
N GLY A 135 -0.13 -25.34 5.45
CA GLY A 135 0.57 -26.54 5.97
C GLY A 135 1.68 -26.12 6.93
N SER A 136 2.90 -26.56 6.68
CA SER A 136 4.10 -26.23 7.46
C SER A 136 4.80 -24.93 7.00
N ASN A 137 4.32 -24.29 5.96
CA ASN A 137 4.94 -23.10 5.37
C ASN A 137 4.18 -21.82 5.72
N ALA A 138 4.87 -20.68 5.61
CA ALA A 138 4.27 -19.35 5.77
C ALA A 138 4.68 -18.46 4.60
N TYR A 139 3.72 -17.71 4.07
CA TYR A 139 3.88 -16.87 2.88
C TYR A 139 3.42 -15.45 3.16
N TYR A 140 4.07 -14.46 2.52
CA TYR A 140 3.67 -13.05 2.52
C TYR A 140 3.01 -12.74 1.17
N PRO A 141 1.67 -12.72 1.06
CA PRO A 141 1.00 -12.61 -0.23
C PRO A 141 1.29 -11.30 -0.98
N PHE A 142 1.08 -10.16 -0.34
CA PHE A 142 1.33 -8.84 -0.91
C PHE A 142 2.61 -8.19 -0.36
N GLY A 143 2.83 -8.26 0.94
CA GLY A 143 4.10 -7.95 1.58
C GLY A 143 4.47 -6.47 1.68
N GLU A 144 3.48 -5.55 1.67
CA GLU A 144 3.71 -4.12 1.91
C GLU A 144 4.31 -3.87 3.30
N ASP A 145 4.90 -2.70 3.49
CA ASP A 145 5.46 -2.26 4.77
C ASP A 145 4.43 -1.49 5.61
N PHE A 146 3.57 -0.72 4.96
CA PHE A 146 2.42 -0.04 5.53
C PHE A 146 1.18 -0.32 4.70
N ALA A 147 0.00 -0.18 5.32
CA ALA A 147 -1.29 -0.23 4.64
C ALA A 147 -2.19 0.91 5.10
N THR A 148 -3.00 1.45 4.20
CA THR A 148 -4.06 2.38 4.56
C THR A 148 -5.29 1.61 5.02
N VAL A 149 -5.93 2.06 6.11
CA VAL A 149 -7.05 1.36 6.78
C VAL A 149 -8.21 2.33 6.98
N ASN A 150 -9.43 1.85 6.71
CA ASN A 150 -10.65 2.60 6.98
C ASN A 150 -11.07 2.36 8.45
N PRO A 151 -11.25 3.42 9.25
CA PRO A 151 -11.57 3.31 10.68
C PRO A 151 -13.08 3.18 10.97
N TYR A 152 -13.95 3.20 9.97
CA TYR A 152 -15.39 3.33 10.19
C TYR A 152 -15.98 2.25 11.12
N LEU A 153 -15.42 1.03 11.09
CA LEU A 153 -15.80 -0.07 11.98
C LEU A 153 -14.97 -0.09 13.29
N ARG A 154 -14.25 0.97 13.54
CA ARG A 154 -13.51 1.25 14.76
C ARG A 154 -12.57 0.11 15.22
N SER A 155 -12.62 -0.21 16.54
CA SER A 155 -11.68 -1.17 17.14
C SER A 155 -11.75 -2.58 16.53
N ASP A 156 -12.94 -3.02 16.12
CA ASP A 156 -13.12 -4.34 15.49
C ASP A 156 -12.45 -4.43 14.13
N GLY A 157 -12.38 -3.31 13.40
CA GLY A 157 -11.70 -3.24 12.11
C GLY A 157 -10.20 -2.97 12.23
N VAL A 158 -9.79 -2.16 13.21
CA VAL A 158 -8.39 -1.67 13.30
C VAL A 158 -7.49 -2.60 14.13
N LYS A 159 -8.00 -3.18 15.23
CA LYS A 159 -7.20 -4.07 16.11
C LYS A 159 -6.51 -5.23 15.39
N PRO A 160 -7.15 -5.94 14.43
CA PRO A 160 -6.49 -7.01 13.68
C PRO A 160 -5.25 -6.52 12.93
N PHE A 161 -5.31 -5.35 12.31
CA PHE A 161 -4.14 -4.74 11.65
C PHE A 161 -3.05 -4.37 12.67
N ILE A 162 -3.41 -3.79 13.81
CA ILE A 162 -2.45 -3.45 14.89
C ILE A 162 -1.74 -4.70 15.39
N LYS A 163 -2.47 -5.82 15.55
CA LYS A 163 -1.89 -7.12 15.96
C LYS A 163 -0.81 -7.55 14.98
N VAL A 164 -1.12 -7.61 13.69
CA VAL A 164 -0.17 -7.99 12.64
C VAL A 164 1.01 -7.01 12.58
N CYS A 165 0.77 -5.71 12.73
CA CYS A 165 1.84 -4.70 12.78
C CYS A 165 2.84 -4.97 13.91
N LYS A 166 2.36 -5.38 15.09
CA LYS A 166 3.23 -5.73 16.22
C LYS A 166 4.03 -7.00 15.97
N GLU A 167 3.39 -8.03 15.39
CA GLU A 167 4.01 -9.33 15.12
C GLU A 167 5.04 -9.27 13.99
N GLU A 168 4.73 -8.54 12.91
CA GLU A 168 5.53 -8.48 11.68
C GLU A 168 6.30 -7.15 11.51
N GLN A 169 6.24 -6.27 12.52
CA GLN A 169 6.92 -4.96 12.54
C GLN A 169 6.51 -4.06 11.35
N LYS A 170 5.25 -4.07 11.04
CA LYS A 170 4.61 -3.28 9.99
C LYS A 170 3.94 -2.03 10.56
N GLY A 171 3.32 -1.23 9.70
CA GLY A 171 2.59 -0.04 10.11
C GLY A 171 1.28 0.12 9.35
N ILE A 172 0.43 1.03 9.85
CA ILE A 172 -0.80 1.42 9.17
C ILE A 172 -0.95 2.94 9.15
N PHE A 173 -1.63 3.42 8.13
CA PHE A 173 -2.16 4.78 8.05
C PHE A 173 -3.67 4.70 8.13
N ILE A 174 -4.26 5.26 9.18
CA ILE A 174 -5.70 5.27 9.39
C ILE A 174 -6.28 6.52 8.73
N LEU A 175 -7.35 6.36 7.92
CA LEU A 175 -8.05 7.47 7.32
C LEU A 175 -8.77 8.27 8.41
N VAL A 176 -8.45 9.55 8.52
CA VAL A 176 -9.10 10.47 9.47
C VAL A 176 -9.88 11.54 8.70
N LYS A 177 -9.18 12.30 7.85
CA LYS A 177 -9.79 13.26 6.94
C LYS A 177 -9.27 13.05 5.53
N THR A 178 -10.19 13.01 4.57
CA THR A 178 -9.86 12.83 3.16
C THR A 178 -9.91 14.15 2.39
N SER A 179 -9.24 14.22 1.23
CA SER A 179 -9.08 15.45 0.45
C SER A 179 -10.13 15.66 -0.64
N ASN A 180 -11.04 14.68 -0.84
CA ASN A 180 -12.07 14.75 -1.86
C ASN A 180 -13.09 15.87 -1.56
N PRO A 181 -13.68 16.51 -2.58
CA PRO A 181 -14.60 17.64 -2.40
C PRO A 181 -15.78 17.35 -1.48
N SER A 182 -16.35 16.15 -1.54
CA SER A 182 -17.48 15.72 -0.69
C SER A 182 -17.12 15.32 0.74
N SER A 183 -15.85 15.39 1.13
CA SER A 183 -15.42 15.00 2.50
C SER A 183 -16.16 15.76 3.60
N GLY A 184 -16.55 17.01 3.34
CA GLY A 184 -17.31 17.84 4.26
C GLY A 184 -18.74 17.37 4.53
N GLU A 185 -19.35 16.61 3.63
CA GLU A 185 -20.73 16.11 3.78
C GLU A 185 -20.90 15.19 4.98
N PHE A 186 -19.84 14.45 5.32
CA PHE A 186 -19.82 13.50 6.42
C PHE A 186 -18.76 13.86 7.47
N GLN A 187 -17.50 14.00 7.06
CA GLN A 187 -16.36 14.11 7.97
C GLN A 187 -16.34 15.42 8.78
N ALA A 188 -16.94 16.50 8.25
CA ALA A 188 -17.03 17.80 8.92
C ALA A 188 -18.28 17.94 9.81
N ARG A 189 -19.14 16.92 9.93
CA ARG A 189 -20.29 16.95 10.82
C ARG A 189 -19.84 17.01 12.28
N LEU A 190 -20.54 17.81 13.08
CA LEU A 190 -20.18 18.00 14.48
C LEU A 190 -20.75 16.88 15.36
N ILE A 191 -19.90 16.36 16.21
CA ILE A 191 -20.24 15.46 17.32
C ILE A 191 -19.76 16.18 18.58
N ASP A 192 -20.68 16.49 19.49
CA ASP A 192 -20.40 17.20 20.73
C ASP A 192 -19.58 18.49 20.55
N GLY A 193 -19.81 19.18 19.43
CA GLY A 193 -19.15 20.44 19.09
C GLY A 193 -17.84 20.32 18.31
N SER A 194 -17.29 19.11 18.11
CA SER A 194 -16.09 18.85 17.33
C SER A 194 -16.40 18.13 16.01
N PRO A 195 -15.66 18.39 14.93
CA PRO A 195 -15.85 17.67 13.67
C PRO A 195 -15.61 16.16 13.83
N LEU A 196 -16.39 15.34 13.11
CA LEU A 196 -16.25 13.88 13.15
C LEU A 196 -14.81 13.40 12.88
N TYR A 197 -14.07 14.04 11.96
CA TYR A 197 -12.69 13.64 11.67
C TYR A 197 -11.76 13.85 12.87
N GLU A 198 -11.98 14.88 13.70
CA GLU A 198 -11.21 15.09 14.93
C GLU A 198 -11.53 13.99 15.95
N TYR A 199 -12.82 13.71 16.15
CA TYR A 199 -13.23 12.61 17.02
C TYR A 199 -12.63 11.26 16.59
N VAL A 200 -12.61 10.96 15.28
CA VAL A 200 -11.97 9.74 14.75
C VAL A 200 -10.47 9.72 15.02
N GLY A 201 -9.79 10.87 14.89
CA GLY A 201 -8.34 10.98 15.11
C GLY A 201 -7.91 10.80 16.57
N GLU A 202 -8.80 11.12 17.52
CA GLU A 202 -8.57 10.98 18.96
C GLU A 202 -8.77 9.55 19.48
N GLN A 203 -9.47 8.69 18.73
CA GLN A 203 -9.82 7.31 19.12
C GLN A 203 -8.74 6.29 18.75
#